data_685e02c951988fdb495b3315e58cd7c0
#
_entry.id   685e02c951988fdb495b3315e58cd7c0
#
_cell.length_a   1.000
_cell.length_b   1.000
_cell.length_c   1.000
_cell.angle_alpha   90.00
_cell.angle_beta   90.00
_cell.angle_gamma   90.00
#
_symmetry.space_group_name_H-M   'P 1'
#
loop_
_entity.id
_entity.type
_entity.pdbx_description
1 polymer ?
#
loop_
_entity_poly.entity_id
_entity_poly.type
_entity_poly.pdbx_seq_one_letter_code
_entity_poly.pdbx_strand_id
1 'polypeptide(L)'
;MRNLLVSVADSDGGNQSANRKILFSDVVITGTRNNWGRKWRTIDVQVASWVTFVHVLALFAPFTFTWDAFSVAFVGYLLTGLVGITLTYHRLLAHHSLKLPKWLEYTCVYFGVLAAQRDPIFWVSMHRYHHQYVDSNKDTHSPINGFWFSHMGWLFDSGYILEKYRERKNVEDLKKQPFYMFIRKTYMWHILGCGALLYAWGGFPYLVWGMGVRTIWVYHLTFLVNSACHIWGTQAWNTGDLSKNNWWVALLTFGEGWHNNHHAFEYSARHGLEWWQIDISWYIIRFLEAIGLATNVKVPSEAQKLKKSTSTYDKALK
;
A
#
# COMPACT_ATOMS: atom_id res chain seq x y z
N MET A 1 -5.82 -7.68 -31.40
CA MET A 1 -6.22 -8.24 -30.08
C MET A 1 -7.58 -7.66 -29.73
N ARG A 2 -8.61 -8.51 -29.70
CA ARG A 2 -10.00 -8.06 -29.49
C ARG A 2 -10.17 -7.61 -28.03
N ASN A 3 -10.53 -6.34 -27.84
CA ASN A 3 -10.98 -5.80 -26.56
C ASN A 3 -12.34 -6.41 -26.23
N LEU A 4 -12.37 -7.32 -25.28
CA LEU A 4 -13.62 -7.76 -24.65
C LEU A 4 -13.97 -6.75 -23.56
N LEU A 5 -14.71 -5.73 -23.95
CA LEU A 5 -15.44 -4.88 -23.03
C LEU A 5 -16.70 -5.63 -22.61
N VAL A 6 -16.75 -6.09 -21.39
CA VAL A 6 -17.98 -6.54 -20.76
C VAL A 6 -18.38 -5.48 -19.75
N SER A 7 -19.47 -4.78 -20.04
CA SER A 7 -20.13 -3.93 -19.06
C SER A 7 -20.60 -4.79 -17.89
N VAL A 8 -20.30 -4.38 -16.67
CA VAL A 8 -21.07 -4.85 -15.52
C VAL A 8 -22.45 -4.22 -15.69
N ALA A 9 -23.36 -4.93 -16.30
CA ALA A 9 -24.75 -4.61 -16.15
C ALA A 9 -25.09 -4.86 -14.67
N ASP A 10 -25.62 -3.84 -14.00
CA ASP A 10 -26.46 -4.03 -12.83
C ASP A 10 -27.66 -4.87 -13.28
N SER A 11 -27.47 -6.17 -13.33
CA SER A 11 -28.57 -7.12 -13.51
C SER A 11 -28.93 -7.64 -12.15
N ASP A 12 -30.13 -7.29 -11.75
CA ASP A 12 -30.87 -7.95 -10.69
C ASP A 12 -30.64 -9.44 -10.62
N GLY A 13 -30.43 -9.92 -9.38
CA GLY A 13 -30.80 -11.23 -8.92
C GLY A 13 -30.25 -12.41 -9.68
N GLY A 14 -29.02 -12.82 -9.40
CA GLY A 14 -28.50 -14.10 -9.84
C GLY A 14 -27.34 -14.57 -8.98
N ASN A 15 -27.70 -15.44 -8.05
CA ASN A 15 -26.82 -16.18 -7.16
C ASN A 15 -25.62 -16.79 -7.88
N GLN A 16 -24.42 -16.26 -7.69
CA GLN A 16 -23.19 -16.94 -8.09
C GLN A 16 -22.33 -17.21 -6.87
N SER A 17 -21.99 -18.48 -6.73
CA SER A 17 -21.33 -19.09 -5.59
C SER A 17 -20.08 -18.32 -5.11
N ALA A 18 -20.03 -18.08 -3.80
CA ALA A 18 -18.96 -17.36 -3.11
C ALA A 18 -17.57 -18.03 -3.15
N ASN A 19 -17.43 -19.16 -3.84
CA ASN A 19 -16.17 -19.91 -3.97
C ASN A 19 -15.55 -19.87 -5.36
N ARG A 20 -16.04 -19.02 -6.25
CA ARG A 20 -15.44 -18.92 -7.58
C ARG A 20 -14.09 -18.24 -7.46
N LYS A 21 -13.00 -18.96 -7.77
CA LYS A 21 -11.69 -18.34 -8.00
C LYS A 21 -11.83 -17.38 -9.18
N ILE A 22 -11.73 -16.09 -8.91
CA ILE A 22 -11.67 -15.10 -9.99
C ILE A 22 -10.30 -15.30 -10.65
N LEU A 23 -10.29 -15.81 -11.88
CA LEU A 23 -9.09 -15.87 -12.70
C LEU A 23 -8.76 -14.48 -13.23
N PHE A 24 -7.54 -14.27 -13.69
CA PHE A 24 -7.16 -13.01 -14.36
C PHE A 24 -8.12 -12.65 -15.51
N SER A 25 -8.65 -13.67 -16.20
CA SER A 25 -9.68 -13.55 -17.24
C SER A 25 -11.03 -13.07 -16.73
N ASP A 26 -11.32 -13.22 -15.44
CA ASP A 26 -12.60 -12.85 -14.83
C ASP A 26 -12.56 -11.43 -14.23
N VAL A 27 -11.39 -10.80 -14.18
CA VAL A 27 -11.29 -9.39 -13.83
C VAL A 27 -11.81 -8.60 -15.01
N VAL A 28 -13.04 -8.10 -14.85
CA VAL A 28 -13.67 -7.27 -15.86
C VAL A 28 -12.96 -5.93 -15.90
N ILE A 29 -12.07 -5.76 -16.87
CA ILE A 29 -11.43 -4.49 -17.15
C ILE A 29 -12.46 -3.62 -17.85
N THR A 30 -13.12 -2.74 -17.10
CA THR A 30 -14.15 -1.83 -17.62
C THR A 30 -13.56 -0.67 -18.42
N GLY A 31 -12.25 -0.46 -18.36
CA GLY A 31 -11.53 0.50 -19.18
C GLY A 31 -10.02 0.33 -19.03
N THR A 32 -9.31 0.32 -20.13
CA THR A 32 -7.86 0.57 -20.11
C THR A 32 -7.66 2.08 -20.05
N ARG A 33 -7.45 2.62 -18.85
CA ARG A 33 -7.07 4.01 -18.76
C ARG A 33 -5.65 4.16 -19.29
N ASN A 34 -5.55 4.80 -20.45
CA ASN A 34 -4.28 5.04 -21.12
C ASN A 34 -3.74 6.41 -20.68
N ASN A 35 -2.51 6.42 -20.16
CA ASN A 35 -1.83 7.68 -19.82
C ASN A 35 -1.28 8.40 -21.05
N TRP A 36 -1.27 7.76 -22.23
CA TRP A 36 -0.83 8.35 -23.48
C TRP A 36 -1.92 9.23 -24.10
N GLY A 37 -1.55 10.40 -24.58
CA GLY A 37 -2.48 11.34 -25.24
C GLY A 37 -3.28 12.24 -24.31
N ARG A 38 -3.19 12.09 -22.98
CA ARG A 38 -3.80 13.03 -22.03
C ARG A 38 -2.93 14.28 -21.80
N LYS A 39 -3.53 15.35 -21.34
CA LYS A 39 -2.77 16.55 -20.93
C LYS A 39 -2.08 16.30 -19.57
N TRP A 40 -0.76 16.28 -19.57
CA TRP A 40 0.05 16.15 -18.37
C TRP A 40 0.05 17.45 -17.55
N ARG A 41 -0.11 17.31 -16.24
CA ARG A 41 0.02 18.42 -15.28
C ARG A 41 1.46 18.48 -14.77
N THR A 42 1.87 19.62 -14.24
CA THR A 42 3.20 19.78 -13.65
C THR A 42 3.52 18.71 -12.60
N ILE A 43 2.54 18.38 -11.75
CA ILE A 43 2.71 17.34 -10.72
C ILE A 43 2.93 15.95 -11.34
N ASP A 44 2.29 15.64 -12.47
CA ASP A 44 2.50 14.36 -13.17
C ASP A 44 3.92 14.25 -13.68
N VAL A 45 4.43 15.34 -14.26
CA VAL A 45 5.82 15.42 -14.75
C VAL A 45 6.81 15.29 -13.58
N GLN A 46 6.56 15.98 -12.47
CA GLN A 46 7.42 15.87 -11.27
C GLN A 46 7.47 14.45 -10.73
N VAL A 47 6.31 13.78 -10.62
CA VAL A 47 6.26 12.38 -10.15
C VAL A 47 6.95 11.45 -11.14
N ALA A 48 6.70 11.61 -12.44
CA ALA A 48 7.35 10.79 -13.47
C ALA A 48 8.88 11.00 -13.48
N SER A 49 9.34 12.25 -13.37
CA SER A 49 10.76 12.56 -13.28
C SER A 49 11.41 11.93 -12.05
N TRP A 50 10.76 11.99 -10.90
CA TRP A 50 11.25 11.34 -9.67
C TRP A 50 11.32 9.82 -9.82
N VAL A 51 10.24 9.20 -10.29
CA VAL A 51 10.18 7.74 -10.50
C VAL A 51 11.26 7.30 -11.50
N THR A 52 11.38 8.02 -12.63
CA THR A 52 12.45 7.74 -13.61
C THR A 52 13.83 7.91 -13.00
N PHE A 53 14.06 8.99 -12.23
CA PHE A 53 15.35 9.23 -11.57
C PHE A 53 15.77 8.06 -10.69
N VAL A 54 14.89 7.58 -9.79
CA VAL A 54 15.26 6.47 -8.87
C VAL A 54 15.49 5.16 -9.63
N HIS A 55 14.75 4.91 -10.72
CA HIS A 55 14.98 3.73 -11.56
C HIS A 55 16.32 3.81 -12.32
N VAL A 56 16.62 4.95 -12.91
CA VAL A 56 17.91 5.18 -13.59
C VAL A 56 19.05 5.06 -12.58
N LEU A 57 18.92 5.65 -11.40
CA LEU A 57 19.92 5.53 -10.34
C LEU A 57 20.16 4.06 -9.96
N ALA A 58 19.11 3.25 -9.85
CA ALA A 58 19.24 1.83 -9.51
C ALA A 58 19.91 0.99 -10.61
N LEU A 59 19.93 1.43 -11.87
CA LEU A 59 20.68 0.74 -12.94
C LEU A 59 22.19 0.70 -12.69
N PHE A 60 22.70 1.59 -11.86
CA PHE A 60 24.12 1.58 -11.45
C PHE A 60 24.43 0.57 -10.34
N ALA A 61 23.42 -0.13 -9.79
CA ALA A 61 23.60 -1.06 -8.69
C ALA A 61 24.65 -2.16 -8.97
N PRO A 62 24.68 -2.82 -10.15
CA PRO A 62 25.70 -3.83 -10.43
C PRO A 62 27.13 -3.29 -10.40
N PHE A 63 27.32 -2.00 -10.76
CA PHE A 63 28.63 -1.35 -10.83
C PHE A 63 29.09 -0.74 -9.50
N THR A 64 28.18 -0.64 -8.53
CA THR A 64 28.43 0.01 -7.23
C THR A 64 28.16 -0.93 -6.06
N PHE A 65 28.10 -2.23 -6.32
CA PHE A 65 27.85 -3.22 -5.28
C PHE A 65 28.99 -3.26 -4.29
N THR A 66 28.65 -3.08 -3.03
CA THR A 66 29.46 -3.44 -1.86
C THR A 66 28.52 -4.00 -0.81
N TRP A 67 29.01 -4.86 0.06
CA TRP A 67 28.18 -5.40 1.16
C TRP A 67 27.67 -4.30 2.10
N ASP A 68 28.44 -3.23 2.28
CA ASP A 68 28.01 -2.09 3.08
C ASP A 68 26.86 -1.32 2.41
N ALA A 69 26.96 -1.04 1.10
CA ALA A 69 25.89 -0.40 0.35
C ALA A 69 24.63 -1.24 0.30
N PHE A 70 24.76 -2.56 0.10
CA PHE A 70 23.65 -3.50 0.19
C PHE A 70 23.02 -3.48 1.60
N SER A 71 23.81 -3.48 2.66
CA SER A 71 23.32 -3.42 4.04
C SER A 71 22.57 -2.13 4.32
N VAL A 72 23.04 -0.98 3.81
CA VAL A 72 22.32 0.30 3.88
C VAL A 72 20.96 0.21 3.20
N ALA A 73 20.89 -0.39 2.01
CA ALA A 73 19.62 -0.59 1.31
C ALA A 73 18.69 -1.53 2.06
N PHE A 74 19.22 -2.64 2.59
CA PHE A 74 18.42 -3.64 3.31
C PHE A 74 17.88 -3.09 4.64
N VAL A 75 18.71 -2.44 5.44
CA VAL A 75 18.27 -1.78 6.69
C VAL A 75 17.27 -0.66 6.36
N GLY A 76 17.56 0.14 5.33
CA GLY A 76 16.66 1.16 4.84
C GLY A 76 15.30 0.59 4.40
N TYR A 77 15.27 -0.59 3.77
CA TYR A 77 14.03 -1.29 3.42
C TYR A 77 13.24 -1.70 4.66
N LEU A 78 13.89 -2.26 5.68
CA LEU A 78 13.21 -2.60 6.94
C LEU A 78 12.65 -1.35 7.63
N LEU A 79 13.42 -0.27 7.71
CA LEU A 79 12.96 0.96 8.35
C LEU A 79 11.83 1.63 7.58
N THR A 80 11.97 1.77 6.26
CA THR A 80 10.99 2.52 5.46
C THR A 80 9.79 1.67 5.05
N GLY A 81 9.98 0.41 4.63
CA GLY A 81 8.92 -0.50 4.23
C GLY A 81 8.16 -1.07 5.44
N LEU A 82 8.86 -1.77 6.32
CA LEU A 82 8.24 -2.46 7.46
C LEU A 82 7.75 -1.47 8.52
N VAL A 83 8.65 -0.63 9.07
CA VAL A 83 8.28 0.27 10.16
C VAL A 83 7.50 1.48 9.63
N GLY A 84 7.96 2.11 8.54
CA GLY A 84 7.37 3.33 8.01
C GLY A 84 6.02 3.12 7.32
N ILE A 85 5.96 2.24 6.32
CA ILE A 85 4.75 2.03 5.52
C ILE A 85 3.81 1.05 6.21
N THR A 86 4.21 -0.21 6.42
CA THR A 86 3.24 -1.24 6.83
C THR A 86 2.75 -1.05 8.26
N LEU A 87 3.67 -0.88 9.21
CA LEU A 87 3.28 -0.69 10.60
C LEU A 87 2.64 0.68 10.83
N THR A 88 3.27 1.75 10.29
CA THR A 88 2.89 3.11 10.69
C THR A 88 1.87 3.74 9.77
N TYR A 89 2.18 3.97 8.48
CA TYR A 89 1.21 4.63 7.59
C TYR A 89 -0.06 3.81 7.44
N HIS A 90 0.09 2.50 7.29
CA HIS A 90 -1.02 1.59 7.05
C HIS A 90 -1.77 1.25 8.34
N ARG A 91 -1.18 0.41 9.22
CA ARG A 91 -1.91 -0.13 10.38
C ARG A 91 -2.19 0.91 11.46
N LEU A 92 -1.20 1.75 11.79
CA LEU A 92 -1.35 2.75 12.86
C LEU A 92 -2.20 3.94 12.41
N LEU A 93 -1.80 4.61 11.31
CA LEU A 93 -2.44 5.88 10.92
C LEU A 93 -3.68 5.68 10.07
N ALA A 94 -3.67 4.81 9.06
CA ALA A 94 -4.83 4.63 8.19
C ALA A 94 -5.97 3.90 8.91
N HIS A 95 -5.67 2.79 9.58
CA HIS A 95 -6.67 1.90 10.16
C HIS A 95 -6.88 2.05 11.68
N HIS A 96 -6.04 2.84 12.35
CA HIS A 96 -6.10 2.99 13.82
C HIS A 96 -6.12 1.64 14.55
N SER A 97 -5.34 0.68 14.07
CA SER A 97 -5.30 -0.70 14.57
C SER A 97 -4.61 -0.83 15.93
N LEU A 98 -3.82 0.18 16.30
CA LEU A 98 -3.09 0.28 17.57
C LEU A 98 -2.84 1.75 17.91
N LYS A 99 -2.25 2.00 19.09
CA LYS A 99 -1.74 3.31 19.50
C LYS A 99 -0.30 3.19 19.96
N LEU A 100 0.52 4.19 19.64
CA LEU A 100 1.89 4.37 20.14
C LEU A 100 2.03 5.68 20.88
N PRO A 101 3.02 5.84 21.80
CA PRO A 101 3.40 7.13 22.33
C PRO A 101 3.81 8.08 21.19
N LYS A 102 3.51 9.36 21.31
CA LYS A 102 3.71 10.33 20.21
C LYS A 102 5.16 10.42 19.72
N TRP A 103 6.14 10.31 20.60
CA TRP A 103 7.53 10.31 20.19
C TRP A 103 7.86 9.13 19.27
N LEU A 104 7.35 7.93 19.58
CA LEU A 104 7.57 6.73 18.77
C LEU A 104 6.75 6.78 17.47
N GLU A 105 5.48 7.22 17.55
CA GLU A 105 4.63 7.45 16.37
C GLU A 105 5.35 8.37 15.37
N TYR A 106 5.86 9.52 15.83
CA TYR A 106 6.51 10.50 14.95
C TYR A 106 7.84 9.99 14.38
N THR A 107 8.61 9.23 15.16
CA THR A 107 9.84 8.57 14.69
C THR A 107 9.51 7.54 13.59
N CYS A 108 8.52 6.69 13.82
CA CYS A 108 8.11 5.69 12.84
C CYS A 108 7.49 6.33 11.57
N VAL A 109 6.72 7.41 11.74
CA VAL A 109 6.20 8.21 10.62
C VAL A 109 7.34 8.77 9.79
N TYR A 110 8.42 9.23 10.42
CA TYR A 110 9.57 9.77 9.70
C TYR A 110 10.24 8.72 8.80
N PHE A 111 10.31 7.46 9.23
CA PHE A 111 10.73 6.37 8.34
C PHE A 111 9.77 6.21 7.15
N GLY A 112 8.47 6.39 7.35
CA GLY A 112 7.49 6.40 6.26
C GLY A 112 7.70 7.55 5.28
N VAL A 113 8.10 8.74 5.75
CA VAL A 113 8.48 9.88 4.89
C VAL A 113 9.64 9.47 3.98
N LEU A 114 10.67 8.82 4.54
CA LEU A 114 11.85 8.38 3.79
C LEU A 114 11.58 7.24 2.80
N ALA A 115 10.41 6.58 2.86
CA ALA A 115 9.96 5.65 1.82
C ALA A 115 9.68 6.33 0.48
N ALA A 116 9.61 7.66 0.46
CA ALA A 116 9.36 8.51 -0.72
C ALA A 116 8.01 8.26 -1.42
N GLN A 117 6.99 7.74 -0.70
CA GLN A 117 5.64 7.48 -1.20
C GLN A 117 4.65 8.64 -0.91
N ARG A 118 5.10 9.87 -0.91
CA ARG A 118 4.36 11.08 -0.55
C ARG A 118 4.28 11.29 0.97
N ASP A 119 3.76 12.47 1.35
CA ASP A 119 3.57 12.83 2.75
C ASP A 119 2.47 11.97 3.43
N PRO A 120 2.52 11.82 4.78
CA PRO A 120 1.59 10.96 5.50
C PRO A 120 0.12 11.38 5.35
N ILE A 121 -0.17 12.69 5.22
CA ILE A 121 -1.54 13.17 5.02
C ILE A 121 -2.08 12.71 3.66
N PHE A 122 -1.26 12.77 2.61
CA PHE A 122 -1.65 12.28 1.29
C PHE A 122 -1.85 10.77 1.31
N TRP A 123 -0.85 10.02 1.79
CA TRP A 123 -0.84 8.56 1.76
C TRP A 123 -2.03 7.96 2.53
N VAL A 124 -2.19 8.38 3.79
CA VAL A 124 -3.27 7.89 4.67
C VAL A 124 -4.64 8.22 4.10
N SER A 125 -4.79 9.42 3.57
CA SER A 125 -6.05 9.87 2.99
C SER A 125 -6.42 9.07 1.74
N MET A 126 -5.44 8.77 0.85
CA MET A 126 -5.65 7.92 -0.33
C MET A 126 -6.05 6.51 0.08
N HIS A 127 -5.40 5.94 1.07
CA HIS A 127 -5.65 4.59 1.53
C HIS A 127 -7.03 4.44 2.19
N ARG A 128 -7.43 5.39 3.06
CA ARG A 128 -8.79 5.42 3.63
C ARG A 128 -9.86 5.58 2.55
N TYR A 129 -9.56 6.34 1.49
CA TYR A 129 -10.46 6.51 0.36
C TYR A 129 -10.56 5.24 -0.48
N HIS A 130 -9.45 4.52 -0.69
CA HIS A 130 -9.44 3.21 -1.31
C HIS A 130 -10.38 2.24 -0.58
N HIS A 131 -10.24 2.08 0.74
CA HIS A 131 -11.13 1.21 1.52
C HIS A 131 -12.62 1.61 1.45
N GLN A 132 -12.90 2.89 1.35
CA GLN A 132 -14.28 3.37 1.21
C GLN A 132 -14.91 3.00 -0.15
N TYR A 133 -14.09 2.91 -1.21
CA TYR A 133 -14.56 2.75 -2.60
C TYR A 133 -13.83 1.63 -3.35
N VAL A 134 -13.30 0.67 -2.63
CA VAL A 134 -12.46 -0.39 -3.17
C VAL A 134 -13.09 -1.03 -4.41
N ASP A 135 -12.27 -1.20 -5.45
CA ASP A 135 -12.60 -1.81 -6.73
C ASP A 135 -13.85 -1.24 -7.42
N SER A 136 -14.22 0.00 -7.11
CA SER A 136 -15.27 0.74 -7.79
C SER A 136 -14.69 1.77 -8.77
N ASN A 137 -15.57 2.39 -9.58
CA ASN A 137 -15.19 3.50 -10.46
C ASN A 137 -14.63 4.73 -9.71
N LYS A 138 -14.78 4.79 -8.39
CA LYS A 138 -14.23 5.87 -7.54
C LYS A 138 -12.86 5.53 -7.00
N ASP A 139 -12.47 4.27 -6.99
CA ASP A 139 -11.15 3.85 -6.52
C ASP A 139 -10.05 4.43 -7.41
N THR A 140 -8.99 4.94 -6.78
CA THR A 140 -7.91 5.65 -7.47
C THR A 140 -6.88 4.73 -8.11
N HIS A 141 -6.82 3.47 -7.70
CA HIS A 141 -5.83 2.50 -8.19
C HIS A 141 -6.37 1.08 -8.36
N SER A 142 -7.68 0.92 -8.57
CA SER A 142 -8.25 -0.40 -8.80
C SER A 142 -7.73 -1.06 -10.08
N PRO A 143 -7.52 -2.40 -10.06
CA PRO A 143 -7.15 -3.19 -11.23
C PRO A 143 -8.27 -3.27 -12.30
N ILE A 144 -9.49 -2.82 -12.03
CA ILE A 144 -10.53 -2.68 -13.05
C ILE A 144 -10.10 -1.73 -14.19
N ASN A 145 -9.15 -0.83 -13.93
CA ASN A 145 -8.51 0.04 -14.92
C ASN A 145 -7.27 -0.60 -15.58
N GLY A 146 -6.98 -1.85 -15.29
CA GLY A 146 -5.85 -2.62 -15.77
C GLY A 146 -4.73 -2.80 -14.74
N PHE A 147 -3.99 -3.93 -14.86
CA PHE A 147 -2.90 -4.27 -13.93
C PHE A 147 -1.85 -3.15 -13.82
N TRP A 148 -1.33 -2.69 -14.95
CA TRP A 148 -0.28 -1.66 -14.96
C TRP A 148 -0.76 -0.31 -14.45
N PHE A 149 -2.05 0.01 -14.65
CA PHE A 149 -2.64 1.20 -14.05
C PHE A 149 -2.67 1.09 -12.54
N SER A 150 -3.18 -0.01 -11.98
CA SER A 150 -3.23 -0.20 -10.51
C SER A 150 -1.84 -0.36 -9.90
N HIS A 151 -0.89 -0.97 -10.62
CA HIS A 151 0.47 -1.13 -10.14
C HIS A 151 1.17 0.22 -9.97
N MET A 152 1.27 1.02 -11.04
CA MET A 152 1.98 2.30 -10.96
C MET A 152 1.41 3.42 -11.85
N GLY A 153 0.57 3.11 -12.83
CA GLY A 153 0.07 4.09 -13.80
C GLY A 153 -0.73 5.23 -13.16
N TRP A 154 -1.44 4.92 -12.08
CA TRP A 154 -2.22 5.90 -11.32
C TRP A 154 -1.37 7.03 -10.71
N LEU A 155 -0.10 6.77 -10.40
CA LEU A 155 0.82 7.78 -9.85
C LEU A 155 1.03 8.96 -10.80
N PHE A 156 0.95 8.69 -12.10
CA PHE A 156 1.21 9.67 -13.14
C PHE A 156 -0.05 10.43 -13.58
N ASP A 157 -1.22 10.14 -12.99
CA ASP A 157 -2.50 10.76 -13.35
C ASP A 157 -3.10 11.55 -12.17
N SER A 158 -2.44 12.67 -11.83
CA SER A 158 -2.93 13.56 -10.77
C SER A 158 -4.31 14.17 -11.09
N GLY A 159 -4.66 14.28 -12.38
CA GLY A 159 -5.98 14.72 -12.81
C GLY A 159 -7.07 13.78 -12.35
N TYR A 160 -6.87 12.49 -12.60
CA TYR A 160 -7.76 11.42 -12.15
C TYR A 160 -7.88 11.35 -10.63
N ILE A 161 -6.73 11.41 -9.95
CA ILE A 161 -6.69 11.42 -8.50
C ILE A 161 -7.49 12.61 -7.95
N LEU A 162 -7.27 13.83 -8.47
CA LEU A 162 -7.95 15.03 -7.98
C LEU A 162 -9.44 15.05 -8.31
N GLU A 163 -9.85 14.51 -9.46
CA GLU A 163 -11.25 14.37 -9.83
C GLU A 163 -12.01 13.49 -8.82
N LYS A 164 -11.42 12.36 -8.46
CA LYS A 164 -12.02 11.39 -7.54
C LYS A 164 -11.91 11.81 -6.07
N TYR A 165 -10.86 12.57 -5.74
CA TYR A 165 -10.35 12.74 -4.40
C TYR A 165 -10.16 14.22 -4.03
N ARG A 166 -11.16 15.04 -4.32
CA ARG A 166 -11.07 16.50 -4.27
C ARG A 166 -10.87 17.06 -2.87
N GLU A 167 -11.45 16.44 -1.84
CA GLU A 167 -11.47 16.96 -0.48
C GLU A 167 -10.93 15.92 0.52
N ARG A 168 -9.73 16.17 1.03
CA ARG A 168 -9.09 15.32 2.05
C ARG A 168 -9.73 15.54 3.43
N LYS A 169 -11.04 15.29 3.55
CA LYS A 169 -11.78 15.42 4.81
C LYS A 169 -11.56 14.22 5.74
N ASN A 170 -11.11 13.09 5.21
CA ASN A 170 -10.92 11.84 5.95
C ASN A 170 -9.63 11.75 6.77
N VAL A 171 -8.87 12.84 6.93
CA VAL A 171 -7.59 12.92 7.66
C VAL A 171 -7.49 14.16 8.56
N GLU A 172 -8.61 14.63 9.09
CA GLU A 172 -8.63 15.77 10.01
C GLU A 172 -7.89 15.47 11.32
N ASP A 173 -7.86 14.22 11.74
CA ASP A 173 -7.06 13.71 12.85
C ASP A 173 -5.56 13.97 12.70
N LEU A 174 -5.03 13.89 11.47
CA LEU A 174 -3.63 14.20 11.16
C LEU A 174 -3.42 15.71 10.96
N LYS A 175 -4.30 16.38 10.23
CA LYS A 175 -4.18 17.80 9.93
C LYS A 175 -4.16 18.68 11.17
N LYS A 176 -4.82 18.27 12.25
CA LYS A 176 -4.83 18.97 13.55
C LYS A 176 -3.48 18.93 14.26
N GLN A 177 -2.56 18.07 13.85
CA GLN A 177 -1.26 17.89 14.49
C GLN A 177 -0.17 18.67 13.74
N PRO A 178 0.54 19.61 14.37
CA PRO A 178 1.56 20.45 13.73
C PRO A 178 2.66 19.66 13.04
N PHE A 179 3.06 18.51 13.61
CA PHE A 179 4.08 17.64 13.04
C PHE A 179 3.74 17.18 11.62
N TYR A 180 2.53 16.66 11.39
CA TYR A 180 2.12 16.20 10.06
C TYR A 180 2.03 17.34 9.04
N MET A 181 1.59 18.52 9.49
CA MET A 181 1.53 19.71 8.64
C MET A 181 2.94 20.22 8.28
N PHE A 182 3.89 20.15 9.23
CA PHE A 182 5.29 20.46 8.96
C PHE A 182 5.88 19.50 7.92
N ILE A 183 5.78 18.20 8.16
CA ILE A 183 6.26 17.17 7.20
C ILE A 183 5.66 17.38 5.82
N ARG A 184 4.35 17.63 5.72
CA ARG A 184 3.69 17.88 4.43
C ARG A 184 4.29 19.08 3.68
N LYS A 185 4.59 20.17 4.39
CA LYS A 185 5.15 21.39 3.79
C LYS A 185 6.61 21.23 3.37
N THR A 186 7.36 20.41 4.09
CA THR A 186 8.80 20.25 3.93
C THR A 186 9.20 18.91 3.29
N TYR A 187 8.23 18.12 2.85
CA TYR A 187 8.40 16.73 2.41
C TYR A 187 9.60 16.50 1.48
N MET A 188 9.73 17.31 0.42
CA MET A 188 10.81 17.15 -0.56
C MET A 188 12.19 17.37 0.05
N TRP A 189 12.31 18.29 1.02
CA TRP A 189 13.59 18.56 1.67
C TRP A 189 14.10 17.36 2.48
N HIS A 190 13.20 16.57 3.09
CA HIS A 190 13.58 15.36 3.80
C HIS A 190 14.12 14.29 2.85
N ILE A 191 13.52 14.15 1.67
CA ILE A 191 13.97 13.19 0.65
C ILE A 191 15.33 13.60 0.09
N LEU A 192 15.47 14.89 -0.29
CA LEU A 192 16.73 15.41 -0.81
C LEU A 192 17.84 15.36 0.24
N GLY A 193 17.52 15.71 1.50
CA GLY A 193 18.45 15.61 2.64
C GLY A 193 18.90 14.18 2.88
N CYS A 194 18.00 13.21 2.80
CA CYS A 194 18.36 11.79 2.90
C CYS A 194 19.35 11.38 1.80
N GLY A 195 19.10 11.76 0.54
CA GLY A 195 20.02 11.50 -0.56
C GLY A 195 21.39 12.15 -0.36
N ALA A 196 21.43 13.41 0.09
CA ALA A 196 22.66 14.13 0.38
C ALA A 196 23.45 13.45 1.52
N LEU A 197 22.77 13.03 2.58
CA LEU A 197 23.40 12.32 3.71
C LEU A 197 23.96 10.95 3.30
N LEU A 198 23.23 10.18 2.49
CA LEU A 198 23.71 8.91 1.95
C LEU A 198 24.97 9.12 1.10
N TYR A 199 24.97 10.14 0.24
CA TYR A 199 26.13 10.47 -0.57
C TYR A 199 27.33 10.94 0.28
N ALA A 200 27.09 11.78 1.28
CA ALA A 200 28.13 12.25 2.19
C ALA A 200 28.73 11.11 3.05
N TRP A 201 27.90 10.11 3.39
CA TRP A 201 28.32 8.99 4.25
C TRP A 201 29.14 7.93 3.51
N GLY A 202 28.69 7.48 2.33
CA GLY A 202 29.32 6.39 1.59
C GLY A 202 29.43 6.63 0.09
N GLY A 203 29.34 7.90 -0.35
CA GLY A 203 29.49 8.28 -1.75
C GLY A 203 28.38 7.75 -2.66
N PHE A 204 28.74 7.63 -3.95
CA PHE A 204 27.81 7.21 -4.97
C PHE A 204 27.20 5.79 -4.74
N PRO A 205 27.95 4.77 -4.25
CA PRO A 205 27.36 3.47 -3.91
C PRO A 205 26.19 3.55 -2.92
N TYR A 206 26.31 4.35 -1.85
CA TYR A 206 25.25 4.48 -0.85
C TYR A 206 24.05 5.24 -1.41
N LEU A 207 24.28 6.23 -2.27
CA LEU A 207 23.19 6.91 -2.97
C LEU A 207 22.44 5.93 -3.89
N VAL A 208 23.16 5.13 -4.68
CA VAL A 208 22.56 4.13 -5.59
C VAL A 208 21.74 3.11 -4.82
N TRP A 209 22.32 2.51 -3.79
CA TRP A 209 21.65 1.44 -3.04
C TRP A 209 20.62 1.96 -2.05
N GLY A 210 20.93 2.99 -1.28
CA GLY A 210 20.06 3.54 -0.24
C GLY A 210 18.93 4.42 -0.78
N MET A 211 19.12 5.10 -1.93
CA MET A 211 18.08 5.93 -2.54
C MET A 211 17.47 5.27 -3.79
N GLY A 212 18.27 4.71 -4.68
CA GLY A 212 17.79 4.05 -5.90
C GLY A 212 17.14 2.71 -5.60
N VAL A 213 17.97 1.68 -5.33
CA VAL A 213 17.52 0.28 -5.16
C VAL A 213 16.48 0.15 -4.06
N ARG A 214 16.74 0.67 -2.87
CA ARG A 214 15.81 0.60 -1.73
C ARG A 214 14.46 1.23 -2.08
N THR A 215 14.45 2.41 -2.72
CA THR A 215 13.19 3.11 -3.02
C THR A 215 12.35 2.36 -4.04
N ILE A 216 12.94 1.89 -5.15
CA ILE A 216 12.18 1.13 -6.15
C ILE A 216 11.68 -0.20 -5.59
N TRP A 217 12.47 -0.86 -4.73
CA TRP A 217 12.06 -2.08 -4.06
C TRP A 217 10.82 -1.85 -3.21
N VAL A 218 10.84 -0.85 -2.32
CA VAL A 218 9.69 -0.49 -1.48
C VAL A 218 8.47 -0.07 -2.33
N TYR A 219 8.69 0.64 -3.45
CA TYR A 219 7.62 1.03 -4.37
C TYR A 219 6.92 -0.18 -4.97
N HIS A 220 7.69 -1.04 -5.64
CA HIS A 220 7.09 -2.18 -6.32
C HIS A 220 6.43 -3.15 -5.36
N LEU A 221 6.97 -3.36 -4.17
CA LEU A 221 6.33 -4.19 -3.15
C LEU A 221 4.98 -3.59 -2.70
N THR A 222 4.91 -2.29 -2.44
CA THR A 222 3.64 -1.63 -2.12
C THR A 222 2.65 -1.71 -3.29
N PHE A 223 3.14 -1.50 -4.51
CA PHE A 223 2.28 -1.54 -5.70
C PHE A 223 1.80 -2.95 -6.06
N LEU A 224 2.54 -4.01 -5.67
CA LEU A 224 2.06 -5.39 -5.79
C LEU A 224 0.85 -5.65 -4.88
N VAL A 225 0.77 -5.01 -3.73
CA VAL A 225 -0.42 -5.09 -2.88
C VAL A 225 -1.63 -4.52 -3.61
N ASN A 226 -1.48 -3.36 -4.26
CA ASN A 226 -2.57 -2.72 -5.00
C ASN A 226 -2.99 -3.49 -6.27
N SER A 227 -2.07 -4.18 -6.93
CA SER A 227 -2.29 -4.86 -8.20
C SER A 227 -2.44 -6.37 -8.03
N ALA A 228 -1.37 -7.07 -7.65
CA ALA A 228 -1.35 -8.53 -7.57
C ALA A 228 -2.31 -9.07 -6.53
N CYS A 229 -2.46 -8.41 -5.37
CA CYS A 229 -3.36 -8.86 -4.31
C CYS A 229 -4.83 -8.54 -4.58
N HIS A 230 -5.17 -7.87 -5.66
CA HIS A 230 -6.56 -7.76 -6.16
C HIS A 230 -6.83 -8.66 -7.38
N ILE A 231 -5.82 -9.38 -7.87
CA ILE A 231 -5.96 -10.25 -9.05
C ILE A 231 -5.64 -11.70 -8.71
N TRP A 232 -4.51 -11.96 -8.05
CA TRP A 232 -3.99 -13.31 -7.80
C TRP A 232 -4.01 -13.67 -6.31
N GLY A 233 -4.39 -14.90 -6.02
CA GLY A 233 -4.41 -15.44 -4.68
C GLY A 233 -5.73 -16.09 -4.32
N THR A 234 -5.98 -16.25 -3.01
CA THR A 234 -7.18 -16.87 -2.48
C THR A 234 -8.08 -15.83 -1.82
N GLN A 235 -9.38 -16.00 -1.94
CA GLN A 235 -10.37 -15.20 -1.24
C GLN A 235 -10.96 -16.04 -0.10
N ALA A 236 -10.50 -15.75 1.12
CA ALA A 236 -10.96 -16.43 2.32
C ALA A 236 -12.32 -15.89 2.82
N TRP A 237 -12.56 -14.61 2.52
CA TRP A 237 -13.73 -13.86 2.98
C TRP A 237 -14.44 -13.19 1.79
N ASN A 238 -15.77 -13.26 1.78
CA ASN A 238 -16.54 -12.46 0.82
C ASN A 238 -16.60 -11.00 1.29
N THR A 239 -15.67 -10.18 0.81
CA THR A 239 -15.58 -8.74 1.11
C THR A 239 -16.42 -7.89 0.18
N GLY A 240 -16.83 -8.45 -0.96
CA GLY A 240 -17.54 -7.72 -2.02
C GLY A 240 -16.59 -6.95 -2.94
N ASP A 241 -15.28 -7.15 -2.80
CA ASP A 241 -14.21 -6.58 -3.62
C ASP A 241 -13.32 -7.68 -4.23
N LEU A 242 -12.28 -7.30 -4.96
CA LEU A 242 -11.35 -8.21 -5.63
C LEU A 242 -10.17 -8.64 -4.76
N SER A 243 -10.08 -8.21 -3.50
CA SER A 243 -8.94 -8.50 -2.63
C SER A 243 -8.67 -9.99 -2.47
N LYS A 244 -7.40 -10.37 -2.47
CA LYS A 244 -6.91 -11.75 -2.38
C LYS A 244 -5.81 -11.87 -1.33
N ASN A 245 -5.75 -13.02 -0.66
CA ASN A 245 -4.59 -13.42 0.11
C ASN A 245 -3.54 -14.00 -0.84
N ASN A 246 -2.39 -13.35 -0.91
CA ASN A 246 -1.28 -13.74 -1.77
C ASN A 246 -0.03 -13.96 -0.91
N TRP A 247 0.36 -15.24 -0.70
CA TRP A 247 1.40 -15.63 0.23
C TRP A 247 2.79 -15.10 -0.14
N TRP A 248 3.15 -15.08 -1.43
CA TRP A 248 4.48 -14.61 -1.84
C TRP A 248 4.60 -13.09 -1.73
N VAL A 249 3.52 -12.34 -2.02
CA VAL A 249 3.47 -10.90 -1.74
C VAL A 249 3.56 -10.68 -0.22
N ALA A 250 2.83 -11.47 0.59
CA ALA A 250 2.86 -11.34 2.05
C ALA A 250 4.26 -11.49 2.64
N LEU A 251 5.05 -12.45 2.14
CA LEU A 251 6.45 -12.62 2.56
C LEU A 251 7.30 -11.39 2.25
N LEU A 252 7.17 -10.84 1.04
CA LEU A 252 7.94 -9.68 0.60
C LEU A 252 7.46 -8.37 1.23
N THR A 253 6.21 -8.29 1.68
CA THR A 253 5.59 -7.06 2.20
C THR A 253 5.29 -7.13 3.70
N PHE A 254 5.98 -8.01 4.42
CA PHE A 254 5.87 -8.14 5.88
C PHE A 254 4.46 -8.44 6.41
N GLY A 255 3.63 -9.09 5.58
CA GLY A 255 2.26 -9.49 5.92
C GLY A 255 1.15 -8.79 5.15
N GLU A 256 1.44 -7.73 4.37
CA GLU A 256 0.41 -6.96 3.66
C GLU A 256 -0.27 -7.76 2.52
N GLY A 257 0.38 -8.81 2.01
CA GLY A 257 -0.22 -9.72 1.02
C GLY A 257 -1.34 -10.61 1.56
N TRP A 258 -1.59 -10.66 2.88
CA TRP A 258 -2.83 -11.23 3.44
C TRP A 258 -3.99 -10.25 3.28
N HIS A 259 -4.21 -9.84 2.05
CA HIS A 259 -4.95 -8.64 1.73
C HIS A 259 -6.47 -8.82 1.80
N ASN A 260 -6.98 -10.02 1.49
CA ASN A 260 -8.41 -10.32 1.69
C ASN A 260 -8.76 -10.42 3.19
N ASN A 261 -7.85 -10.94 4.03
CA ASN A 261 -8.04 -10.88 5.48
C ASN A 261 -8.11 -9.43 5.97
N HIS A 262 -7.21 -8.58 5.45
CA HIS A 262 -7.17 -7.16 5.77
C HIS A 262 -8.46 -6.45 5.36
N HIS A 263 -8.95 -6.62 4.14
CA HIS A 263 -10.22 -6.06 3.68
C HIS A 263 -11.44 -6.60 4.44
N ALA A 264 -11.35 -7.82 4.94
CA ALA A 264 -12.41 -8.38 5.78
C ALA A 264 -12.45 -7.76 7.19
N PHE A 265 -11.29 -7.37 7.74
CA PHE A 265 -11.11 -6.85 9.08
C PHE A 265 -10.14 -5.67 9.09
N GLU A 266 -10.52 -4.57 8.44
CA GLU A 266 -9.68 -3.38 8.22
C GLU A 266 -9.04 -2.83 9.49
N TYR A 267 -9.78 -2.90 10.62
CA TYR A 267 -9.30 -2.41 11.91
C TYR A 267 -8.24 -3.31 12.56
N SER A 268 -7.99 -4.50 12.00
CA SER A 268 -7.08 -5.48 12.61
C SER A 268 -5.61 -5.06 12.45
N ALA A 269 -4.87 -5.13 13.55
CA ALA A 269 -3.42 -5.01 13.55
C ALA A 269 -2.71 -6.29 13.04
N ARG A 270 -3.45 -7.41 12.94
CA ARG A 270 -2.98 -8.69 12.42
C ARG A 270 -3.64 -8.99 11.10
N HIS A 271 -2.86 -9.16 10.04
CA HIS A 271 -3.36 -9.54 8.71
C HIS A 271 -3.25 -11.04 8.46
N GLY A 272 -2.20 -11.70 8.92
CA GLY A 272 -2.08 -13.16 8.89
C GLY A 272 -2.94 -13.80 9.98
N LEU A 273 -4.20 -14.15 9.66
CA LEU A 273 -5.16 -14.64 10.66
C LEU A 273 -4.94 -16.11 11.00
N GLU A 274 -4.38 -16.90 10.09
CA GLU A 274 -4.05 -18.31 10.32
C GLU A 274 -2.63 -18.46 10.90
N TRP A 275 -2.36 -19.56 11.59
CA TRP A 275 -1.07 -19.79 12.25
C TRP A 275 0.14 -19.85 11.29
N TRP A 276 -0.08 -20.29 10.06
CA TRP A 276 0.93 -20.39 9.00
C TRP A 276 1.10 -19.11 8.17
N GLN A 277 0.21 -18.15 8.34
CA GLN A 277 0.24 -16.88 7.65
C GLN A 277 1.25 -15.95 8.32
N ILE A 278 2.48 -15.96 7.85
CA ILE A 278 3.57 -15.11 8.37
C ILE A 278 3.22 -13.64 8.19
N ASP A 279 3.23 -12.89 9.29
CA ASP A 279 2.94 -11.46 9.36
C ASP A 279 3.99 -10.80 10.28
N ILE A 280 5.11 -10.36 9.68
CA ILE A 280 6.24 -9.79 10.42
C ILE A 280 5.85 -8.49 11.12
N SER A 281 5.01 -7.65 10.47
CA SER A 281 4.50 -6.43 11.08
C SER A 281 3.70 -6.73 12.36
N TRP A 282 2.91 -7.79 12.35
CA TRP A 282 2.19 -8.25 13.54
C TRP A 282 3.12 -8.67 14.68
N TYR A 283 4.19 -9.40 14.38
CA TYR A 283 5.14 -9.81 15.41
C TYR A 283 5.84 -8.63 16.07
N ILE A 284 6.17 -7.59 15.31
CA ILE A 284 6.71 -6.34 15.87
C ILE A 284 5.67 -5.62 16.75
N ILE A 285 4.41 -5.55 16.31
CA ILE A 285 3.33 -4.95 17.10
C ILE A 285 3.16 -5.70 18.42
N ARG A 286 3.19 -7.03 18.42
CA ARG A 286 3.12 -7.84 19.63
C ARG A 286 4.32 -7.63 20.56
N PHE A 287 5.52 -7.49 20.00
CA PHE A 287 6.68 -7.13 20.79
C PHE A 287 6.53 -5.75 21.44
N LEU A 288 6.11 -4.74 20.68
CA LEU A 288 5.86 -3.39 21.22
C LEU A 288 4.77 -3.38 22.29
N GLU A 289 3.75 -4.20 22.14
CA GLU A 289 2.69 -4.36 23.14
C GLU A 289 3.21 -5.02 24.41
N ALA A 290 4.03 -6.07 24.27
CA ALA A 290 4.61 -6.79 25.41
C ALA A 290 5.53 -5.90 26.28
N ILE A 291 6.21 -4.92 25.67
CA ILE A 291 7.05 -3.94 26.39
C ILE A 291 6.29 -2.65 26.76
N GLY A 292 4.97 -2.61 26.56
CA GLY A 292 4.10 -1.49 26.95
C GLY A 292 4.14 -0.26 26.03
N LEU A 293 4.79 -0.33 24.86
CA LEU A 293 4.85 0.76 23.87
C LEU A 293 3.66 0.78 22.91
N ALA A 294 3.08 -0.36 22.59
CA ALA A 294 1.84 -0.41 21.80
C ALA A 294 0.64 -0.68 22.75
N THR A 295 -0.44 0.06 22.53
CA THR A 295 -1.69 -0.08 23.28
C THR A 295 -2.88 -0.10 22.32
N ASN A 296 -4.06 -0.50 22.82
CA ASN A 296 -5.27 -0.58 22.01
C ASN A 296 -5.07 -1.39 20.72
N VAL A 297 -4.33 -2.48 20.81
CA VAL A 297 -4.06 -3.37 19.67
C VAL A 297 -5.33 -4.16 19.35
N LYS A 298 -5.86 -3.95 18.15
CA LYS A 298 -7.13 -4.52 17.72
C LYS A 298 -6.89 -5.77 16.87
N VAL A 299 -7.67 -6.82 17.15
CA VAL A 299 -7.72 -8.05 16.35
C VAL A 299 -9.16 -8.55 16.29
N PRO A 300 -9.58 -9.27 15.24
CA PRO A 300 -10.91 -9.85 15.19
C PRO A 300 -11.04 -10.99 16.21
N SER A 301 -12.16 -11.01 16.93
CA SER A 301 -12.52 -12.16 17.79
C SER A 301 -12.96 -13.36 16.95
N GLU A 302 -12.89 -14.56 17.50
CA GLU A 302 -13.37 -15.78 16.82
C GLU A 302 -14.87 -15.66 16.46
N ALA A 303 -15.67 -15.03 17.32
CA ALA A 303 -17.09 -14.77 17.02
C ALA A 303 -17.28 -13.85 15.79
N GLN A 304 -16.42 -12.81 15.64
CA GLN A 304 -16.45 -11.93 14.47
C GLN A 304 -16.02 -12.66 13.20
N LYS A 305 -14.99 -13.51 13.27
CA LYS A 305 -14.55 -14.35 12.16
C LYS A 305 -15.66 -15.35 11.76
N LEU A 306 -16.27 -16.03 12.73
CA LEU A 306 -17.36 -16.98 12.48
C LEU A 306 -18.56 -16.28 11.81
N LYS A 307 -18.99 -15.14 12.34
CA LYS A 307 -20.08 -14.35 11.75
C LYS A 307 -19.77 -13.97 10.29
N LYS A 308 -18.54 -13.61 9.98
CA LYS A 308 -18.13 -13.25 8.61
C LYS A 308 -18.08 -14.48 7.70
N SER A 309 -17.62 -15.62 8.17
CA SER A 309 -17.58 -16.89 7.42
C SER A 309 -18.99 -17.43 7.16
N THR A 310 -19.88 -17.41 8.12
CA THR A 310 -21.28 -17.84 7.96
C THR A 310 -22.00 -16.99 6.92
N SER A 311 -21.82 -15.66 6.97
CA SER A 311 -22.38 -14.76 5.93
C SER A 311 -21.82 -15.07 4.52
N THR A 312 -20.61 -15.62 4.44
CA THR A 312 -20.00 -16.07 3.17
C THR A 312 -20.65 -17.37 2.69
N TYR A 313 -20.91 -18.31 3.57
CA TYR A 313 -21.59 -19.58 3.27
C TYR A 313 -23.06 -19.37 2.87
N ASP A 314 -23.80 -18.56 3.61
CA ASP A 314 -25.23 -18.29 3.33
C ASP A 314 -25.42 -17.58 1.98
N LYS A 315 -24.47 -16.76 1.57
CA LYS A 315 -24.47 -16.15 0.22
C LYS A 315 -24.06 -17.13 -0.88
N ALA A 316 -23.38 -18.23 -0.54
CA ALA A 316 -23.00 -19.26 -1.50
C ALA A 316 -24.12 -20.32 -1.72
N LEU A 317 -25.09 -20.38 -0.79
CA LEU A 317 -26.22 -21.32 -0.84
C LEU A 317 -27.50 -20.70 -1.43
N LYS A 318 -27.53 -19.40 -1.63
CA LYS A 318 -28.60 -18.63 -2.27
C LYS A 318 -28.24 -18.26 -3.68
#